data_39c8c6de93b8d02e57074517a905756b
#
_entry.id   39c8c6de93b8d02e57074517a905756b
#
_cell.length_a   1.000
_cell.length_b   1.000
_cell.length_c   1.000
_cell.angle_alpha   90.00
_cell.angle_beta   90.00
_cell.angle_gamma   90.00
#
_symmetry.space_group_name_H-M   'P 1'
#
loop_
_entity.id
_entity.type
_entity.pdbx_description
1 polymer ?
#
loop_
_entity_poly.entity_id
_entity_poly.type
_entity_poly.pdbx_seq_one_letter_code
_entity_poly.pdbx_strand_id
1 'polypeptide(L)'
;MYTNLNLFLRAEYFAFCKTRFSLRRWTYVIFFTILYWLMWIVIGFGRLLDRLLFRSFLCQEVREPVFIIAPPRSGTTFLQKLMALDEERFVHAKLYQTIFPSVLYQRCLTGLARIDRCTGQMLAQLMIWSEKKFFGGWDDMHKLRFDQPEEDDGFFVYSFVTEAIYLLFPYIDELWEAGFADALGAGQRRKLMRFYRSCLQRQLYANGPGKTVLSKATQSSGSVESLLEAFPDAKFITIIRHPYQSVPSHVSVFYPVWRTHSPDIAKDGPISKSYARLAVKWYQHLFQFRSKVNPRQYYCLDYRDLTQDPEAVVGKLYDYFGWTMSDAFRARLRAAADHEQGFQSRHHYTLEEFGLSKEWIQEELGPLLDHYSLAR
;
A
#
# COMPACT_ATOMS: atom_id res chain seq x y z
N MET A 1 14.60 3.17 -13.80
CA MET A 1 13.45 3.90 -13.23
C MET A 1 12.33 3.96 -14.25
N TYR A 2 11.10 4.07 -13.81
CA TYR A 2 9.91 4.30 -14.64
C TYR A 2 9.06 5.39 -13.98
N THR A 3 8.61 6.35 -14.76
CA THR A 3 7.66 7.39 -14.34
C THR A 3 6.62 7.54 -15.45
N ASN A 4 5.36 7.62 -15.07
CA ASN A 4 4.29 8.00 -15.99
C ASN A 4 4.29 9.53 -16.13
N LEU A 5 5.09 10.02 -17.08
CA LEU A 5 5.27 11.46 -17.29
C LEU A 5 3.96 12.16 -17.66
N ASN A 6 3.04 11.46 -18.33
CA ASN A 6 1.73 12.05 -18.66
C ASN A 6 0.91 12.34 -17.39
N LEU A 7 0.82 11.38 -16.47
CA LEU A 7 0.14 11.61 -15.18
C LEU A 7 0.81 12.73 -14.38
N PHE A 8 2.15 12.73 -14.34
CA PHE A 8 2.91 13.77 -13.64
C PHE A 8 2.58 15.16 -14.20
N LEU A 9 2.69 15.35 -15.53
CA LEU A 9 2.40 16.65 -16.16
C LEU A 9 0.94 17.05 -16.02
N ARG A 10 -0.01 16.11 -16.06
CA ARG A 10 -1.43 16.39 -15.78
C ARG A 10 -1.62 16.89 -14.36
N ALA A 11 -1.00 16.24 -13.37
CA ALA A 11 -1.11 16.64 -11.97
C ALA A 11 -0.60 18.08 -11.75
N GLU A 12 0.57 18.40 -12.30
CA GLU A 12 1.15 19.74 -12.26
C GLU A 12 0.25 20.77 -12.98
N TYR A 13 -0.26 20.43 -14.17
CA TYR A 13 -1.16 21.28 -14.91
C TYR A 13 -2.44 21.60 -14.13
N PHE A 14 -3.07 20.62 -13.50
CA PHE A 14 -4.25 20.85 -12.67
C PHE A 14 -3.91 21.71 -11.46
N ALA A 15 -2.79 21.44 -10.79
CA ALA A 15 -2.38 22.19 -9.60
C ALA A 15 -2.11 23.68 -9.88
N PHE A 16 -1.52 23.98 -11.04
CA PHE A 16 -1.11 25.36 -11.37
C PHE A 16 -2.13 26.13 -12.25
N CYS A 17 -2.84 25.42 -13.14
CA CYS A 17 -3.62 26.08 -14.18
C CYS A 17 -5.14 25.93 -14.02
N LYS A 18 -5.62 24.90 -13.34
CA LYS A 18 -7.05 24.57 -13.25
C LYS A 18 -7.69 24.86 -11.89
N THR A 19 -6.90 25.05 -10.87
CA THR A 19 -7.39 25.39 -9.53
C THR A 19 -7.21 26.89 -9.25
N ARG A 20 -8.00 27.42 -8.30
CA ARG A 20 -7.80 28.78 -7.82
C ARG A 20 -6.39 28.95 -7.30
N PHE A 21 -5.77 30.10 -7.57
CA PHE A 21 -4.45 30.43 -7.07
C PHE A 21 -4.42 30.32 -5.54
N SER A 22 -3.43 29.59 -5.03
CA SER A 22 -3.13 29.46 -3.60
C SER A 22 -1.63 29.35 -3.43
N LEU A 23 -1.01 30.40 -2.85
CA LEU A 23 0.43 30.42 -2.59
C LEU A 23 0.85 29.19 -1.74
N ARG A 24 0.01 28.83 -0.75
CA ARG A 24 0.26 27.68 0.11
C ARG A 24 0.31 26.38 -0.69
N ARG A 25 -0.68 26.10 -1.54
CA ARG A 25 -0.71 24.91 -2.41
C ARG A 25 0.50 24.88 -3.34
N TRP A 26 0.79 26.00 -4.00
CA TRP A 26 1.93 26.09 -4.92
C TRP A 26 3.25 25.79 -4.23
N THR A 27 3.47 26.30 -3.00
CA THR A 27 4.68 26.01 -2.22
C THR A 27 4.85 24.52 -1.98
N TYR A 28 3.78 23.80 -1.58
CA TYR A 28 3.83 22.36 -1.38
C TYR A 28 4.11 21.60 -2.69
N VAL A 29 3.45 21.99 -3.79
CA VAL A 29 3.62 21.35 -5.09
C VAL A 29 5.04 21.55 -5.62
N ILE A 30 5.57 22.78 -5.60
CA ILE A 30 6.94 23.07 -6.04
C ILE A 30 7.97 22.30 -5.20
N PHE A 31 7.82 22.31 -3.87
CA PHE A 31 8.71 21.58 -2.97
C PHE A 31 8.67 20.07 -3.27
N PHE A 32 7.48 19.51 -3.42
CA PHE A 32 7.31 18.10 -3.79
C PHE A 32 7.98 17.80 -5.13
N THR A 33 7.77 18.63 -6.15
CA THR A 33 8.32 18.42 -7.50
C THR A 33 9.85 18.38 -7.47
N ILE A 34 10.47 19.35 -6.77
CA ILE A 34 11.92 19.38 -6.62
C ILE A 34 12.41 18.12 -5.89
N LEU A 35 11.79 17.78 -4.75
CA LEU A 35 12.15 16.59 -3.97
C LEU A 35 11.95 15.32 -4.76
N TYR A 36 10.84 15.19 -5.49
CA TYR A 36 10.52 14.02 -6.32
C TYR A 36 11.62 13.76 -7.35
N TRP A 37 12.01 14.77 -8.13
CA TRP A 37 13.05 14.61 -9.15
C TRP A 37 14.43 14.40 -8.55
N LEU A 38 14.75 15.07 -7.43
CA LEU A 38 15.99 14.81 -6.70
C LEU A 38 16.06 13.34 -6.24
N MET A 39 15.02 12.86 -5.58
CA MET A 39 14.94 11.46 -5.14
C MET A 39 14.97 10.50 -6.33
N TRP A 40 14.29 10.82 -7.43
CA TRP A 40 14.30 10.01 -8.65
C TRP A 40 15.73 9.85 -9.22
N ILE A 41 16.52 10.93 -9.23
CA ILE A 41 17.93 10.91 -9.66
C ILE A 41 18.77 10.06 -8.70
N VAL A 42 18.66 10.31 -7.40
CA VAL A 42 19.40 9.57 -6.36
C VAL A 42 19.11 8.07 -6.45
N ILE A 43 17.85 7.69 -6.48
CA ILE A 43 17.46 6.28 -6.58
C ILE A 43 17.83 5.68 -7.92
N GLY A 44 17.68 6.44 -9.01
CA GLY A 44 18.11 6.04 -10.34
C GLY A 44 19.60 5.71 -10.39
N PHE A 45 20.44 6.54 -9.77
CA PHE A 45 21.87 6.31 -9.64
C PHE A 45 22.19 5.05 -8.82
N GLY A 46 21.56 4.88 -7.64
CA GLY A 46 21.75 3.67 -6.84
C GLY A 46 21.34 2.39 -7.59
N ARG A 47 20.22 2.42 -8.32
CA ARG A 47 19.76 1.29 -9.13
C ARG A 47 20.65 1.02 -10.35
N LEU A 48 21.34 2.02 -10.88
CA LEU A 48 22.38 1.85 -11.90
C LEU A 48 23.60 1.13 -11.31
N LEU A 49 24.07 1.58 -10.13
CA LEU A 49 25.15 0.92 -9.41
C LEU A 49 24.81 -0.52 -9.01
N ASP A 50 23.56 -0.81 -8.67
CA ASP A 50 23.13 -2.19 -8.41
C ASP A 50 23.38 -3.12 -9.60
N ARG A 51 23.16 -2.64 -10.83
CA ARG A 51 23.39 -3.42 -12.06
C ARG A 51 24.87 -3.69 -12.31
N LEU A 52 25.74 -2.82 -11.79
CA LEU A 52 27.20 -2.97 -11.94
C LEU A 52 27.76 -3.85 -10.82
N LEU A 53 27.37 -3.60 -9.57
CA LEU A 53 27.97 -4.19 -8.38
C LEU A 53 27.28 -5.47 -7.90
N PHE A 54 25.95 -5.60 -8.13
CA PHE A 54 25.12 -6.68 -7.60
C PHE A 54 24.29 -7.37 -8.68
N ARG A 55 24.84 -7.53 -9.88
CA ARG A 55 24.12 -8.02 -11.07
C ARG A 55 23.31 -9.29 -10.85
N SER A 56 23.71 -10.13 -9.90
CA SER A 56 23.01 -11.37 -9.54
C SER A 56 21.59 -11.14 -8.95
N PHE A 57 21.20 -9.92 -8.57
CA PHE A 57 19.81 -9.66 -8.22
C PHE A 57 18.85 -9.91 -9.40
N LEU A 58 19.31 -9.79 -10.63
CA LEU A 58 18.51 -10.07 -11.84
C LEU A 58 18.11 -11.55 -11.96
N CYS A 59 18.87 -12.44 -11.32
CA CYS A 59 18.60 -13.88 -11.30
C CYS A 59 17.63 -14.28 -10.16
N GLN A 60 17.21 -13.32 -9.31
CA GLN A 60 16.22 -13.62 -8.29
C GLN A 60 14.86 -13.83 -8.95
N GLU A 61 14.31 -15.02 -8.82
CA GLU A 61 12.95 -15.31 -9.24
C GLU A 61 11.95 -14.87 -8.17
N VAL A 62 10.95 -14.12 -8.59
CA VAL A 62 9.79 -13.80 -7.76
C VAL A 62 8.78 -14.91 -8.00
N ARG A 63 8.81 -15.94 -7.14
CA ARG A 63 7.96 -17.14 -7.23
C ARG A 63 6.80 -17.03 -6.26
N GLU A 64 5.61 -17.36 -6.73
CA GLU A 64 4.38 -17.41 -5.96
C GLU A 64 4.21 -16.23 -4.97
N PRO A 65 4.45 -14.96 -5.41
CA PRO A 65 4.32 -13.83 -4.49
C PRO A 65 2.91 -13.81 -3.91
N VAL A 66 2.81 -13.44 -2.63
CA VAL A 66 1.54 -13.34 -1.92
C VAL A 66 1.15 -11.87 -1.84
N PHE A 67 0.03 -11.51 -2.43
CA PHE A 67 -0.54 -10.18 -2.41
C PHE A 67 -1.73 -10.11 -1.47
N ILE A 68 -1.60 -9.38 -0.36
CA ILE A 68 -2.72 -9.02 0.50
C ILE A 68 -3.35 -7.75 -0.09
N ILE A 69 -4.48 -7.92 -0.74
CA ILE A 69 -5.19 -6.86 -1.46
C ILE A 69 -6.61 -6.77 -0.92
N ALA A 70 -7.00 -5.59 -0.51
CA ALA A 70 -8.36 -5.34 -0.06
C ALA A 70 -8.73 -3.87 -0.26
N PRO A 71 -10.01 -3.56 -0.34
CA PRO A 71 -10.44 -2.17 -0.22
C PRO A 71 -9.84 -1.56 1.05
N PRO A 72 -9.53 -0.27 1.04
CA PRO A 72 -8.83 0.38 2.14
C PRO A 72 -9.52 0.16 3.49
N ARG A 73 -8.76 0.20 4.57
CA ARG A 73 -9.26 0.08 5.95
C ARG A 73 -9.94 -1.26 6.28
N SER A 74 -9.57 -2.32 5.58
CA SER A 74 -10.12 -3.67 5.75
C SER A 74 -9.23 -4.60 6.60
N GLY A 75 -8.26 -4.08 7.37
CA GLY A 75 -7.42 -4.88 8.25
C GLY A 75 -6.19 -5.52 7.59
N THR A 76 -5.82 -5.10 6.38
CA THR A 76 -4.66 -5.61 5.63
C THR A 76 -3.36 -5.51 6.40
N THR A 77 -3.14 -4.40 7.11
CA THR A 77 -1.94 -4.20 7.95
C THR A 77 -1.87 -5.21 9.09
N PHE A 78 -3.01 -5.55 9.70
CA PHE A 78 -3.04 -6.53 10.77
C PHE A 78 -2.69 -7.92 10.24
N LEU A 79 -3.32 -8.36 9.16
CA LEU A 79 -3.00 -9.64 8.53
C LEU A 79 -1.52 -9.71 8.07
N GLN A 80 -1.02 -8.64 7.44
CA GLN A 80 0.38 -8.57 7.03
C GLN A 80 1.33 -8.76 8.20
N LYS A 81 1.10 -8.07 9.33
CA LYS A 81 1.94 -8.20 10.52
C LYS A 81 1.94 -9.62 11.07
N LEU A 82 0.79 -10.27 11.11
CA LEU A 82 0.69 -11.66 11.56
C LEU A 82 1.45 -12.62 10.64
N MET A 83 1.25 -12.50 9.32
CA MET A 83 1.95 -13.35 8.34
C MET A 83 3.45 -13.05 8.27
N ALA A 84 3.87 -11.80 8.46
CA ALA A 84 5.28 -11.41 8.49
C ALA A 84 6.09 -12.05 9.65
N LEU A 85 5.41 -12.58 10.67
CA LEU A 85 6.06 -13.36 11.74
C LEU A 85 6.62 -14.70 11.23
N ASP A 86 6.17 -15.20 10.08
CA ASP A 86 6.79 -16.34 9.41
C ASP A 86 8.03 -15.88 8.62
N GLU A 87 9.07 -15.51 9.34
CA GLU A 87 10.32 -15.01 8.77
C GLU A 87 11.06 -16.08 7.95
N GLU A 88 10.77 -17.37 8.13
CA GLU A 88 11.37 -18.44 7.35
C GLU A 88 10.80 -18.47 5.92
N ARG A 89 9.53 -18.21 5.77
CA ARG A 89 8.81 -18.24 4.49
C ARG A 89 8.85 -16.90 3.78
N PHE A 90 8.54 -15.81 4.48
CA PHE A 90 8.24 -14.53 3.86
C PHE A 90 9.35 -13.51 3.97
N VAL A 91 9.45 -12.69 2.92
CA VAL A 91 10.12 -11.39 2.94
C VAL A 91 9.09 -10.33 2.59
N HIS A 92 9.07 -9.25 3.36
CA HIS A 92 8.19 -8.10 3.17
C HIS A 92 9.00 -6.81 3.05
N ALA A 93 8.40 -5.77 2.49
CA ALA A 93 9.02 -4.46 2.43
C ALA A 93 8.92 -3.74 3.79
N LYS A 94 9.96 -2.99 4.15
CA LYS A 94 9.98 -2.01 5.22
C LYS A 94 9.94 -0.62 4.62
N LEU A 95 9.47 0.38 5.35
CA LEU A 95 9.31 1.75 4.83
C LEU A 95 10.60 2.27 4.17
N TYR A 96 11.77 2.18 4.84
CA TYR A 96 13.02 2.66 4.27
C TYR A 96 13.41 1.94 2.96
N GLN A 97 12.97 0.70 2.77
CA GLN A 97 13.27 -0.10 1.57
C GLN A 97 12.39 0.33 0.39
N THR A 98 11.18 0.79 0.65
CA THR A 98 10.32 1.36 -0.40
C THR A 98 10.80 2.74 -0.81
N ILE A 99 11.29 3.54 0.14
CA ILE A 99 11.90 4.85 -0.14
C ILE A 99 13.22 4.69 -0.92
N PHE A 100 14.04 3.68 -0.58
CA PHE A 100 15.33 3.42 -1.20
C PHE A 100 15.37 2.04 -1.88
N PRO A 101 14.67 1.82 -3.00
CA PRO A 101 14.58 0.53 -3.69
C PRO A 101 15.87 0.20 -4.48
N SER A 102 17.00 0.17 -3.79
CA SER A 102 18.33 -0.16 -4.30
C SER A 102 19.06 -1.05 -3.30
N VAL A 103 19.69 -2.11 -3.78
CA VAL A 103 20.50 -3.02 -2.95
C VAL A 103 21.62 -2.28 -2.25
N LEU A 104 22.31 -1.38 -2.99
CA LEU A 104 23.39 -0.56 -2.46
C LEU A 104 22.94 0.24 -1.25
N TYR A 105 21.87 1.02 -1.41
CA TYR A 105 21.37 1.88 -0.33
C TYR A 105 20.88 1.07 0.86
N GLN A 106 20.16 -0.02 0.65
CA GLN A 106 19.72 -0.89 1.73
C GLN A 106 20.88 -1.47 2.53
N ARG A 107 21.96 -1.91 1.85
CA ARG A 107 23.18 -2.40 2.51
C ARG A 107 23.92 -1.29 3.27
N CYS A 108 24.03 -0.09 2.67
CA CYS A 108 24.62 1.06 3.34
C CYS A 108 23.84 1.43 4.62
N LEU A 109 22.51 1.54 4.53
CA LEU A 109 21.65 1.85 5.69
C LEU A 109 21.73 0.79 6.76
N THR A 110 21.75 -0.50 6.39
CA THR A 110 21.91 -1.61 7.33
C THR A 110 23.31 -1.57 8.00
N GLY A 111 24.34 -1.24 7.22
CA GLY A 111 25.71 -1.07 7.73
C GLY A 111 25.80 0.07 8.72
N LEU A 112 25.23 1.25 8.38
CA LEU A 112 25.15 2.40 9.28
C LEU A 112 24.39 2.07 10.56
N ALA A 113 23.26 1.38 10.47
CA ALA A 113 22.48 0.97 11.64
C ALA A 113 23.25 -0.02 12.55
N ARG A 114 24.16 -0.85 11.98
CA ARG A 114 25.04 -1.71 12.78
C ARG A 114 26.10 -0.90 13.52
N ILE A 115 26.73 0.05 12.84
CA ILE A 115 27.73 0.96 13.44
C ILE A 115 27.06 1.78 14.55
N ASP A 116 25.89 2.36 14.29
CA ASP A 116 25.16 3.18 15.26
C ASP A 116 24.84 2.41 16.55
N ARG A 117 24.49 1.12 16.44
CA ARG A 117 24.27 0.26 17.61
C ARG A 117 25.53 0.09 18.49
N CYS A 118 26.71 0.15 17.88
CA CYS A 118 27.98 0.06 18.59
C CYS A 118 28.46 1.42 19.14
N THR A 119 27.89 2.54 18.67
CA THR A 119 28.33 3.91 18.97
C THR A 119 27.33 4.75 19.76
N GLY A 120 26.39 4.08 20.47
CA GLY A 120 25.45 4.76 21.38
C GLY A 120 24.11 5.14 20.79
N GLN A 121 23.77 4.62 19.59
CA GLN A 121 22.43 4.72 18.97
C GLN A 121 21.97 6.18 18.68
N MET A 122 22.90 7.06 18.39
CA MET A 122 22.59 8.48 18.13
C MET A 122 21.72 8.66 16.87
N LEU A 123 22.02 7.90 15.80
CA LEU A 123 21.22 7.95 14.57
C LEU A 123 19.83 7.38 14.80
N ALA A 124 19.71 6.27 15.54
CA ALA A 124 18.42 5.71 15.91
C ALA A 124 17.56 6.70 16.71
N GLN A 125 18.15 7.40 17.68
CA GLN A 125 17.45 8.44 18.45
C GLN A 125 17.02 9.61 17.58
N LEU A 126 17.87 10.06 16.66
CA LEU A 126 17.54 11.10 15.69
C LEU A 126 16.40 10.67 14.77
N MET A 127 16.41 9.42 14.32
CA MET A 127 15.32 8.87 13.52
C MET A 127 14.00 8.84 14.30
N ILE A 128 13.99 8.33 15.53
CA ILE A 128 12.79 8.31 16.39
C ILE A 128 12.28 9.75 16.64
N TRP A 129 13.18 10.69 16.87
CA TRP A 129 12.80 12.09 17.03
C TRP A 129 12.18 12.66 15.75
N SER A 130 12.78 12.37 14.58
CA SER A 130 12.26 12.81 13.29
C SER A 130 10.90 12.18 12.96
N GLU A 131 10.74 10.87 13.24
CA GLU A 131 9.45 10.18 13.09
C GLU A 131 8.35 10.86 13.92
N LYS A 132 8.62 11.13 15.20
CA LYS A 132 7.66 11.83 16.07
C LYS A 132 7.34 13.24 15.58
N LYS A 133 8.35 13.96 15.08
CA LYS A 133 8.18 15.35 14.63
C LYS A 133 7.43 15.44 13.30
N PHE A 134 7.72 14.55 12.35
CA PHE A 134 7.15 14.62 11.00
C PHE A 134 5.92 13.74 10.80
N PHE A 135 5.85 12.61 11.50
CA PHE A 135 4.77 11.62 11.36
C PHE A 135 3.90 11.47 12.60
N GLY A 136 4.28 12.05 13.74
CA GLY A 136 3.55 11.90 15.01
C GLY A 136 2.08 12.35 14.94
N GLY A 137 1.74 13.29 14.07
CA GLY A 137 0.35 13.69 13.81
C GLY A 137 -0.49 12.62 13.10
N TRP A 138 0.14 11.56 12.56
CA TRP A 138 -0.50 10.44 11.87
C TRP A 138 -0.57 9.18 12.73
N ASP A 139 0.09 9.16 13.90
CA ASP A 139 0.21 7.97 14.76
C ASP A 139 -1.13 7.37 15.17
N ASP A 140 -2.18 8.17 15.24
CA ASP A 140 -3.54 7.70 15.52
C ASP A 140 -4.23 7.02 14.32
N MET A 141 -3.81 7.34 13.09
CA MET A 141 -4.41 6.82 11.86
C MET A 141 -3.55 5.76 11.20
N HIS A 142 -2.24 5.97 11.16
CA HIS A 142 -1.26 5.06 10.55
C HIS A 142 0.13 5.30 11.17
N LYS A 143 0.61 4.33 11.95
CA LYS A 143 1.94 4.42 12.58
C LYS A 143 3.01 4.11 11.55
N LEU A 144 3.62 5.14 10.99
CA LEU A 144 4.77 5.02 10.10
C LEU A 144 6.05 4.85 10.93
N ARG A 145 6.74 3.74 10.72
CA ARG A 145 8.06 3.45 11.33
C ARG A 145 8.99 2.90 10.26
N PHE A 146 10.21 3.40 10.21
CA PHE A 146 11.17 3.05 9.16
C PHE A 146 11.51 1.57 9.09
N ASP A 147 11.49 0.86 10.21
CA ASP A 147 11.91 -0.54 10.33
C ASP A 147 10.74 -1.55 10.42
N GLN A 148 9.49 -1.08 10.39
CA GLN A 148 8.30 -1.93 10.46
C GLN A 148 7.87 -2.42 9.07
N PRO A 149 7.14 -3.56 9.00
CA PRO A 149 6.45 -3.97 7.78
C PRO A 149 5.54 -2.85 7.28
N GLU A 150 5.73 -2.47 6.02
CA GLU A 150 5.00 -1.35 5.42
C GLU A 150 4.42 -1.75 4.06
N GLU A 151 3.53 -0.91 3.55
CA GLU A 151 2.97 -1.07 2.22
C GLU A 151 4.06 -0.92 1.16
N ASP A 152 4.11 -1.83 0.22
CA ASP A 152 5.03 -1.72 -0.91
C ASP A 152 4.54 -0.76 -2.00
N ASP A 153 3.42 -0.09 -1.77
CA ASP A 153 2.96 1.08 -2.53
C ASP A 153 4.02 2.17 -2.65
N GLY A 154 4.88 2.31 -1.66
CA GLY A 154 6.00 3.23 -1.70
C GLY A 154 6.92 3.04 -2.91
N PHE A 155 7.00 1.84 -3.47
CA PHE A 155 7.72 1.61 -4.74
C PHE A 155 7.08 2.36 -5.91
N PHE A 156 5.74 2.44 -5.92
CA PHE A 156 5.00 3.05 -7.03
C PHE A 156 5.04 4.58 -7.02
N VAL A 157 5.44 5.21 -5.92
CA VAL A 157 5.64 6.67 -5.86
C VAL A 157 6.57 7.14 -6.99
N TYR A 158 7.65 6.41 -7.27
CA TYR A 158 8.59 6.74 -8.35
C TYR A 158 8.00 6.55 -9.75
N SER A 159 6.93 5.79 -9.88
CA SER A 159 6.22 5.64 -11.16
C SER A 159 5.17 6.73 -11.36
N PHE A 160 4.80 7.47 -10.34
CA PHE A 160 3.67 8.38 -10.29
C PHE A 160 2.31 7.68 -10.54
N VAL A 161 2.27 6.35 -10.35
CA VAL A 161 1.06 5.53 -10.45
C VAL A 161 0.79 4.95 -9.06
N THR A 162 0.25 5.76 -8.19
CA THR A 162 -0.05 5.43 -6.79
C THR A 162 -1.11 6.38 -6.26
N GLU A 163 -2.00 5.90 -5.40
CA GLU A 163 -2.96 6.78 -4.72
C GLU A 163 -2.29 7.82 -3.82
N ALA A 164 -1.05 7.56 -3.39
CA ALA A 164 -0.31 8.49 -2.54
C ALA A 164 -0.16 9.89 -3.18
N ILE A 165 -0.20 10.01 -4.51
CA ILE A 165 -0.16 11.32 -5.16
C ILE A 165 -1.39 12.17 -4.86
N TYR A 166 -2.55 11.55 -4.56
CA TYR A 166 -3.76 12.29 -4.20
C TYR A 166 -3.64 13.02 -2.87
N LEU A 167 -2.65 12.66 -2.03
CA LEU A 167 -2.34 13.46 -0.83
C LEU A 167 -2.02 14.91 -1.17
N LEU A 168 -1.38 15.16 -2.31
CA LEU A 168 -0.99 16.49 -2.77
C LEU A 168 -1.80 16.96 -3.98
N PHE A 169 -2.20 16.05 -4.86
CA PHE A 169 -2.93 16.30 -6.09
C PHE A 169 -4.33 15.66 -6.02
N PRO A 170 -5.29 16.24 -5.27
CA PRO A 170 -6.60 15.65 -5.03
C PRO A 170 -7.54 15.80 -6.24
N TYR A 171 -7.03 15.47 -7.44
CA TYR A 171 -7.73 15.52 -8.72
C TYR A 171 -8.03 14.11 -9.21
N ILE A 172 -8.83 13.37 -8.42
CA ILE A 172 -9.02 11.93 -8.55
C ILE A 172 -9.59 11.57 -9.92
N ASP A 173 -10.61 12.30 -10.37
CA ASP A 173 -11.28 12.02 -11.64
C ASP A 173 -10.35 12.29 -12.85
N GLU A 174 -9.50 13.30 -12.74
CA GLU A 174 -8.54 13.69 -13.77
C GLU A 174 -7.25 12.86 -13.76
N LEU A 175 -6.95 12.22 -12.64
CA LEU A 175 -5.74 11.40 -12.45
C LEU A 175 -6.12 9.95 -12.11
N TRP A 176 -7.24 9.47 -12.62
CA TRP A 176 -7.85 8.18 -12.27
C TRP A 176 -6.86 7.02 -12.30
N GLU A 177 -6.00 6.98 -13.32
CA GLU A 177 -5.04 5.91 -13.54
C GLU A 177 -3.97 5.84 -12.43
N ALA A 178 -3.82 6.89 -11.63
CA ALA A 178 -2.90 6.86 -10.49
C ALA A 178 -3.37 5.87 -9.40
N GLY A 179 -4.67 5.87 -9.09
CA GLY A 179 -5.26 4.91 -8.15
C GLY A 179 -5.84 3.65 -8.82
N PHE A 180 -5.82 3.58 -10.17
CA PHE A 180 -6.41 2.48 -10.92
C PHE A 180 -5.51 2.10 -12.11
N ALA A 181 -4.37 1.44 -11.82
CA ALA A 181 -3.35 1.13 -12.82
C ALA A 181 -3.84 0.19 -13.94
N ASP A 182 -4.87 -0.63 -13.68
CA ASP A 182 -5.47 -1.50 -14.70
C ASP A 182 -6.18 -0.71 -15.80
N ALA A 183 -6.50 0.58 -15.57
CA ALA A 183 -6.99 1.50 -16.59
C ALA A 183 -5.90 2.02 -17.54
N LEU A 184 -4.61 1.82 -17.22
CA LEU A 184 -3.51 2.19 -18.10
C LEU A 184 -3.48 1.31 -19.35
N GLY A 185 -2.98 1.88 -20.46
CA GLY A 185 -2.72 1.09 -21.66
C GLY A 185 -1.72 -0.05 -21.41
N ALA A 186 -1.89 -1.18 -22.09
CA ALA A 186 -1.09 -2.40 -21.90
C ALA A 186 0.43 -2.18 -21.88
N GLY A 187 0.95 -1.25 -22.72
CA GLY A 187 2.37 -0.89 -22.75
C GLY A 187 2.85 -0.22 -21.47
N GLN A 188 2.00 0.65 -20.87
CA GLN A 188 2.30 1.33 -19.61
C GLN A 188 2.22 0.36 -18.44
N ARG A 189 1.19 -0.51 -18.38
CA ARG A 189 1.07 -1.59 -17.38
C ARG A 189 2.31 -2.47 -17.37
N ARG A 190 2.75 -2.96 -18.54
CA ARG A 190 3.98 -3.77 -18.64
C ARG A 190 5.24 -3.05 -18.17
N LYS A 191 5.37 -1.74 -18.42
CA LYS A 191 6.51 -0.94 -17.91
C LYS A 191 6.45 -0.79 -16.39
N LEU A 192 5.28 -0.52 -15.85
CA LEU A 192 5.01 -0.41 -14.42
C LEU A 192 5.35 -1.72 -13.70
N MET A 193 4.83 -2.83 -14.17
CA MET A 193 5.04 -4.14 -13.56
C MET A 193 6.50 -4.64 -13.70
N ARG A 194 7.20 -4.31 -14.80
CA ARG A 194 8.65 -4.56 -14.89
C ARG A 194 9.45 -3.77 -13.87
N PHE A 195 9.07 -2.52 -13.63
CA PHE A 195 9.68 -1.70 -12.59
C PHE A 195 9.45 -2.32 -11.21
N TYR A 196 8.21 -2.68 -10.89
CA TYR A 196 7.83 -3.32 -9.63
C TYR A 196 8.55 -4.66 -9.42
N ARG A 197 8.52 -5.56 -10.40
CA ARG A 197 9.31 -6.82 -10.37
C ARG A 197 10.77 -6.58 -10.04
N SER A 198 11.37 -5.56 -10.64
CA SER A 198 12.77 -5.18 -10.39
C SER A 198 12.99 -4.65 -8.95
N CYS A 199 11.97 -4.10 -8.28
CA CYS A 199 12.03 -3.75 -6.86
C CYS A 199 11.98 -5.01 -5.99
N LEU A 200 11.05 -5.93 -6.30
CA LEU A 200 10.93 -7.22 -5.59
C LEU A 200 12.19 -8.09 -5.71
N GLN A 201 12.81 -8.14 -6.90
CA GLN A 201 14.07 -8.85 -7.10
C GLN A 201 15.19 -8.31 -6.20
N ARG A 202 15.28 -6.99 -6.04
CA ARG A 202 16.25 -6.36 -5.12
C ARG A 202 15.93 -6.66 -3.67
N GLN A 203 14.65 -6.66 -3.33
CA GLN A 203 14.17 -7.00 -2.00
C GLN A 203 14.56 -8.44 -1.62
N LEU A 204 14.27 -9.40 -2.49
CA LEU A 204 14.66 -10.80 -2.31
C LEU A 204 16.18 -10.93 -2.18
N TYR A 205 16.94 -10.33 -3.10
CA TYR A 205 18.40 -10.41 -3.10
C TYR A 205 19.04 -9.87 -1.82
N ALA A 206 18.52 -8.74 -1.32
CA ALA A 206 19.10 -8.06 -0.17
C ALA A 206 18.66 -8.65 1.17
N ASN A 207 17.42 -9.15 1.28
CA ASN A 207 16.76 -9.40 2.56
C ASN A 207 16.19 -10.83 2.73
N GLY A 208 16.02 -11.57 1.65
CA GLY A 208 15.39 -12.88 1.74
C GLY A 208 15.57 -13.74 0.49
N PRO A 209 16.83 -14.08 0.12
CA PRO A 209 17.02 -14.97 -1.03
C PRO A 209 16.33 -16.31 -0.79
N GLY A 210 15.56 -16.76 -1.79
CA GLY A 210 14.80 -18.02 -1.70
C GLY A 210 13.47 -17.94 -0.95
N LYS A 211 13.13 -16.81 -0.34
CA LYS A 211 11.83 -16.61 0.34
C LYS A 211 10.74 -16.15 -0.63
N THR A 212 9.49 -16.27 -0.18
CA THR A 212 8.32 -15.76 -0.88
C THR A 212 8.08 -14.29 -0.52
N VAL A 213 7.79 -13.44 -1.51
CA VAL A 213 7.41 -12.04 -1.25
C VAL A 213 6.03 -12.00 -0.62
N LEU A 214 5.90 -11.32 0.51
CA LEU A 214 4.64 -10.94 1.12
C LEU A 214 4.43 -9.44 0.88
N SER A 215 3.55 -9.11 -0.05
CA SER A 215 3.18 -7.76 -0.43
C SER A 215 1.85 -7.38 0.21
N LYS A 216 1.75 -6.15 0.66
CA LYS A 216 0.49 -5.55 1.08
C LYS A 216 0.42 -4.16 0.47
N ALA A 217 -0.59 -3.94 -0.35
CA ALA A 217 -0.83 -2.66 -0.98
C ALA A 217 -2.33 -2.48 -1.26
N THR A 218 -2.95 -1.51 -0.62
CA THR A 218 -4.40 -1.25 -0.78
C THR A 218 -4.72 -0.78 -2.20
N GLN A 219 -3.89 0.09 -2.77
CA GLN A 219 -4.04 0.55 -4.16
C GLN A 219 -3.87 -0.57 -5.20
N SER A 220 -3.26 -1.69 -4.82
CA SER A 220 -3.18 -2.87 -5.69
C SER A 220 -4.57 -3.44 -6.02
N SER A 221 -5.63 -3.00 -5.32
CA SER A 221 -7.02 -3.24 -5.72
C SER A 221 -7.32 -2.71 -7.13
N GLY A 222 -6.72 -1.60 -7.54
CA GLY A 222 -6.80 -1.06 -8.90
C GLY A 222 -5.73 -1.59 -9.87
N SER A 223 -4.91 -2.56 -9.46
CA SER A 223 -3.79 -3.12 -10.23
C SER A 223 -3.84 -4.64 -10.30
N VAL A 224 -4.91 -5.27 -9.81
CA VAL A 224 -4.95 -6.71 -9.57
C VAL A 224 -4.82 -7.54 -10.84
N GLU A 225 -5.36 -7.08 -11.97
CA GLU A 225 -5.21 -7.74 -13.26
C GLU A 225 -3.77 -7.61 -13.78
N SER A 226 -3.16 -6.43 -13.63
CA SER A 226 -1.75 -6.19 -13.99
C SER A 226 -0.80 -7.03 -13.15
N LEU A 227 -1.12 -7.26 -11.86
CA LEU A 227 -0.35 -8.15 -10.99
C LEU A 227 -0.46 -9.60 -11.44
N LEU A 228 -1.66 -10.09 -11.76
CA LEU A 228 -1.87 -11.45 -12.27
C LEU A 228 -1.16 -11.66 -13.62
N GLU A 229 -1.24 -10.68 -14.54
CA GLU A 229 -0.50 -10.71 -15.81
C GLU A 229 1.03 -10.78 -15.58
N ALA A 230 1.54 -10.02 -14.59
CA ALA A 230 2.96 -9.98 -14.30
C ALA A 230 3.46 -11.19 -13.50
N PHE A 231 2.64 -11.74 -12.62
CA PHE A 231 2.95 -12.87 -11.73
C PHE A 231 1.84 -13.93 -11.82
N PRO A 232 1.85 -14.76 -12.87
CA PRO A 232 0.78 -15.73 -13.09
C PRO A 232 0.65 -16.80 -12.01
N ASP A 233 1.68 -17.02 -11.22
CA ASP A 233 1.76 -17.93 -10.08
C ASP A 233 1.43 -17.25 -8.73
N ALA A 234 1.09 -15.97 -8.73
CA ALA A 234 0.79 -15.22 -7.51
C ALA A 234 -0.40 -15.77 -6.75
N LYS A 235 -0.36 -15.60 -5.43
CA LYS A 235 -1.49 -15.87 -4.53
C LYS A 235 -2.08 -14.55 -4.05
N PHE A 236 -3.40 -14.45 -4.08
CA PHE A 236 -4.14 -13.26 -3.70
C PHE A 236 -4.98 -13.53 -2.45
N ILE A 237 -4.79 -12.72 -1.44
CA ILE A 237 -5.59 -12.77 -0.21
C ILE A 237 -6.39 -11.47 -0.15
N THR A 238 -7.71 -11.60 -0.18
CA THR A 238 -8.61 -10.44 -0.11
C THR A 238 -9.34 -10.44 1.23
N ILE A 239 -9.48 -9.26 1.83
CA ILE A 239 -10.25 -9.08 3.07
C ILE A 239 -11.47 -8.26 2.74
N ILE A 240 -12.65 -8.76 3.07
CA ILE A 240 -13.91 -8.04 2.92
C ILE A 240 -14.30 -7.41 4.25
N ARG A 241 -14.51 -6.10 4.22
CA ARG A 241 -15.08 -5.31 5.30
C ARG A 241 -16.29 -4.55 4.76
N HIS A 242 -17.26 -4.29 5.65
CA HIS A 242 -18.49 -3.58 5.27
C HIS A 242 -18.18 -2.19 4.68
N PRO A 243 -18.64 -1.90 3.44
CA PRO A 243 -18.32 -0.64 2.75
C PRO A 243 -18.79 0.60 3.51
N TYR A 244 -19.89 0.54 4.26
CA TYR A 244 -20.39 1.65 5.09
C TYR A 244 -19.38 2.10 6.15
N GLN A 245 -18.45 1.22 6.54
CA GLN A 245 -17.39 1.54 7.50
C GLN A 245 -16.07 1.90 6.81
N SER A 246 -15.70 1.15 5.77
CA SER A 246 -14.39 1.29 5.16
C SER A 246 -14.30 2.52 4.24
N VAL A 247 -15.36 2.83 3.47
CA VAL A 247 -15.36 3.97 2.53
C VAL A 247 -15.18 5.31 3.24
N PRO A 248 -15.99 5.70 4.25
CA PRO A 248 -15.79 6.97 4.94
C PRO A 248 -14.46 6.99 5.71
N SER A 249 -14.04 5.86 6.29
CA SER A 249 -12.74 5.75 6.94
C SER A 249 -11.58 5.94 5.98
N HIS A 250 -11.71 5.54 4.71
CA HIS A 250 -10.69 5.77 3.69
C HIS A 250 -10.56 7.27 3.36
N VAL A 251 -11.65 7.97 3.13
CA VAL A 251 -11.64 9.42 2.88
C VAL A 251 -11.04 10.18 4.06
N SER A 252 -11.34 9.73 5.29
CA SER A 252 -10.87 10.38 6.51
C SER A 252 -9.35 10.42 6.66
N VAL A 253 -8.61 9.49 6.03
CA VAL A 253 -7.13 9.45 6.06
C VAL A 253 -6.54 10.58 5.22
N PHE A 254 -7.14 10.90 4.08
CA PHE A 254 -6.61 11.87 3.12
C PHE A 254 -7.08 13.31 3.43
N TYR A 255 -8.28 13.46 3.92
CA TYR A 255 -8.90 14.75 4.15
C TYR A 255 -8.06 15.72 5.04
N PRO A 256 -7.47 15.32 6.17
CA PRO A 256 -6.63 16.20 6.97
C PRO A 256 -5.42 16.73 6.20
N VAL A 257 -4.83 15.90 5.32
CA VAL A 257 -3.67 16.29 4.50
C VAL A 257 -4.08 17.32 3.46
N TRP A 258 -5.20 17.10 2.77
CA TRP A 258 -5.73 18.08 1.84
C TRP A 258 -5.92 19.46 2.51
N ARG A 259 -6.43 19.48 3.73
CA ARG A 259 -6.62 20.71 4.50
C ARG A 259 -5.31 21.44 4.82
N THR A 260 -4.18 20.75 4.88
CA THR A 260 -2.89 21.40 5.16
C THR A 260 -2.42 22.27 4.00
N HIS A 261 -2.69 21.91 2.76
CA HIS A 261 -2.26 22.68 1.59
C HIS A 261 -3.41 23.37 0.83
N SER A 262 -4.64 22.89 1.01
CA SER A 262 -5.85 23.38 0.33
C SER A 262 -7.02 23.47 1.33
N PRO A 263 -7.03 24.46 2.22
CA PRO A 263 -8.04 24.59 3.27
C PRO A 263 -9.46 24.88 2.74
N ASP A 264 -9.58 25.19 1.46
CA ASP A 264 -10.82 25.39 0.73
C ASP A 264 -11.55 24.09 0.35
N ILE A 265 -10.92 22.93 0.52
CA ILE A 265 -11.55 21.64 0.26
C ILE A 265 -12.58 21.34 1.35
N ALA A 266 -13.86 21.26 0.96
CA ALA A 266 -14.94 20.89 1.86
C ALA A 266 -14.93 19.37 2.15
N LYS A 267 -15.27 18.99 3.40
CA LYS A 267 -15.29 17.60 3.84
C LYS A 267 -16.29 16.74 3.07
N ASP A 268 -17.45 17.30 2.78
CA ASP A 268 -18.57 16.71 2.03
C ASP A 268 -18.57 17.11 0.54
N GLY A 269 -17.45 17.70 0.09
CA GLY A 269 -17.31 18.27 -1.26
C GLY A 269 -17.05 17.24 -2.36
N PRO A 270 -16.92 17.73 -3.60
CA PRO A 270 -16.71 16.86 -4.79
C PRO A 270 -15.48 15.98 -4.67
N ILE A 271 -14.39 16.49 -4.10
CA ILE A 271 -13.11 15.76 -3.97
C ILE A 271 -13.28 14.53 -3.06
N SER A 272 -13.92 14.69 -1.89
CA SER A 272 -14.21 13.56 -0.99
C SER A 272 -15.11 12.53 -1.65
N LYS A 273 -16.12 12.97 -2.41
CA LYS A 273 -17.01 12.08 -3.17
C LYS A 273 -16.28 11.34 -4.29
N SER A 274 -15.39 12.02 -5.04
CA SER A 274 -14.56 11.38 -6.07
C SER A 274 -13.64 10.32 -5.47
N TYR A 275 -13.04 10.62 -4.31
CA TYR A 275 -12.16 9.67 -3.62
C TYR A 275 -12.94 8.47 -3.06
N ALA A 276 -14.15 8.69 -2.54
CA ALA A 276 -15.06 7.62 -2.16
C ALA A 276 -15.47 6.73 -3.36
N ARG A 277 -15.71 7.33 -4.55
CA ARG A 277 -15.97 6.57 -5.79
C ARG A 277 -14.79 5.66 -6.16
N LEU A 278 -13.55 6.11 -5.98
CA LEU A 278 -12.38 5.27 -6.21
C LEU A 278 -12.41 4.03 -5.32
N ALA A 279 -12.68 4.19 -4.02
CA ALA A 279 -12.81 3.06 -3.10
C ALA A 279 -13.92 2.10 -3.50
N VAL A 280 -15.09 2.61 -3.89
CA VAL A 280 -16.21 1.81 -4.40
C VAL A 280 -15.82 1.03 -5.67
N LYS A 281 -15.09 1.66 -6.59
CA LYS A 281 -14.59 0.99 -7.80
C LYS A 281 -13.58 -0.11 -7.49
N TRP A 282 -12.77 0.02 -6.45
CA TRP A 282 -11.90 -1.06 -5.99
C TRP A 282 -12.71 -2.25 -5.46
N TYR A 283 -13.80 -2.02 -4.72
CA TYR A 283 -14.71 -3.10 -4.32
C TYR A 283 -15.28 -3.83 -5.54
N GLN A 284 -15.80 -3.10 -6.52
CA GLN A 284 -16.36 -3.67 -7.75
C GLN A 284 -15.31 -4.46 -8.53
N HIS A 285 -14.09 -3.91 -8.64
CA HIS A 285 -13.00 -4.53 -9.40
C HIS A 285 -12.52 -5.84 -8.77
N LEU A 286 -12.32 -5.86 -7.45
CA LEU A 286 -11.96 -7.08 -6.73
C LEU A 286 -13.08 -8.13 -6.78
N PHE A 287 -14.34 -7.70 -6.70
CA PHE A 287 -15.47 -8.61 -6.83
C PHE A 287 -15.54 -9.28 -8.20
N GLN A 288 -15.21 -8.55 -9.27
CA GLN A 288 -15.10 -9.10 -10.63
C GLN A 288 -13.86 -9.97 -10.79
N PHE A 289 -12.73 -9.56 -10.22
CA PHE A 289 -11.44 -10.26 -10.33
C PHE A 289 -11.51 -11.71 -9.82
N ARG A 290 -12.27 -11.98 -8.76
CA ARG A 290 -12.43 -13.32 -8.20
C ARG A 290 -12.89 -14.39 -9.22
N SER A 291 -13.62 -13.98 -10.27
CA SER A 291 -14.05 -14.88 -11.33
C SER A 291 -13.01 -15.09 -12.44
N LYS A 292 -11.95 -14.25 -12.47
CA LYS A 292 -10.89 -14.28 -13.47
C LYS A 292 -9.64 -15.04 -13.00
N VAL A 293 -9.43 -15.10 -11.69
CA VAL A 293 -8.27 -15.75 -11.09
C VAL A 293 -8.57 -17.23 -10.81
N ASN A 294 -7.52 -18.06 -10.87
CA ASN A 294 -7.67 -19.47 -10.49
C ASN A 294 -8.11 -19.57 -9.00
N PRO A 295 -9.17 -20.30 -8.67
CA PRO A 295 -9.61 -20.46 -7.29
C PRO A 295 -8.51 -20.89 -6.33
N ARG A 296 -7.56 -21.72 -6.73
CA ARG A 296 -6.43 -22.15 -5.89
C ARG A 296 -5.41 -21.03 -5.59
N GLN A 297 -5.51 -19.90 -6.28
CA GLN A 297 -4.65 -18.72 -6.10
C GLN A 297 -5.36 -17.59 -5.35
N TYR A 298 -6.63 -17.73 -5.01
CA TYR A 298 -7.44 -16.65 -4.44
C TYR A 298 -8.14 -17.10 -3.17
N TYR A 299 -7.91 -16.39 -2.08
CA TYR A 299 -8.61 -16.57 -0.81
C TYR A 299 -9.24 -15.27 -0.36
N CYS A 300 -10.52 -15.33 -0.03
CA CYS A 300 -11.25 -14.18 0.53
C CYS A 300 -11.65 -14.48 1.97
N LEU A 301 -11.32 -13.59 2.87
CA LEU A 301 -11.67 -13.68 4.28
C LEU A 301 -12.53 -12.49 4.74
N ASP A 302 -13.34 -12.71 5.77
CA ASP A 302 -14.11 -11.65 6.43
C ASP A 302 -13.25 -10.94 7.47
N TYR A 303 -13.33 -9.61 7.49
CA TYR A 303 -12.67 -8.78 8.51
C TYR A 303 -13.08 -9.14 9.94
N ARG A 304 -14.35 -9.55 10.13
CA ARG A 304 -14.88 -9.94 11.45
C ARG A 304 -14.18 -11.19 11.97
N ASP A 305 -14.01 -12.19 11.13
CA ASP A 305 -13.29 -13.43 11.51
C ASP A 305 -11.84 -13.12 11.89
N LEU A 306 -11.16 -12.26 11.08
CA LEU A 306 -9.78 -11.87 11.33
C LEU A 306 -9.61 -11.15 12.68
N THR A 307 -10.60 -10.36 13.10
CA THR A 307 -10.55 -9.64 14.38
C THR A 307 -10.99 -10.48 15.57
N GLN A 308 -11.81 -11.51 15.35
CA GLN A 308 -12.28 -12.42 16.40
C GLN A 308 -11.27 -13.52 16.72
N ASP A 309 -10.75 -14.18 15.70
CA ASP A 309 -9.78 -15.27 15.85
C ASP A 309 -8.69 -15.22 14.76
N PRO A 310 -7.70 -14.34 14.95
CA PRO A 310 -6.63 -14.18 13.96
C PRO A 310 -5.75 -15.43 13.81
N GLU A 311 -5.55 -16.24 14.87
CA GLU A 311 -4.80 -17.49 14.80
C GLU A 311 -5.50 -18.50 13.89
N ALA A 312 -6.80 -18.73 14.08
CA ALA A 312 -7.57 -19.62 13.24
C ALA A 312 -7.64 -19.15 11.79
N VAL A 313 -7.77 -17.84 11.54
CA VAL A 313 -7.79 -17.30 10.17
C VAL A 313 -6.48 -17.55 9.46
N VAL A 314 -5.35 -17.28 10.10
CA VAL A 314 -4.02 -17.56 9.51
C VAL A 314 -3.82 -19.05 9.32
N GLY A 315 -4.28 -19.90 10.26
CA GLY A 315 -4.26 -21.34 10.11
C GLY A 315 -5.01 -21.83 8.85
N LYS A 316 -6.24 -21.35 8.65
CA LYS A 316 -7.04 -21.65 7.45
C LYS A 316 -6.38 -21.20 6.16
N LEU A 317 -5.68 -20.04 6.16
CA LEU A 317 -4.91 -19.58 5.01
C LEU A 317 -3.76 -20.54 4.66
N TYR A 318 -3.04 -21.01 5.68
CA TYR A 318 -1.94 -21.94 5.48
C TYR A 318 -2.44 -23.28 4.93
N ASP A 319 -3.51 -23.83 5.51
CA ASP A 319 -4.14 -25.05 5.03
C ASP A 319 -4.63 -24.92 3.57
N TYR A 320 -5.28 -23.79 3.26
CA TYR A 320 -5.80 -23.54 1.91
C TYR A 320 -4.73 -23.48 0.84
N PHE A 321 -3.62 -22.80 1.11
CA PHE A 321 -2.50 -22.69 0.17
C PHE A 321 -1.51 -23.88 0.28
N GLY A 322 -1.75 -24.84 1.16
CA GLY A 322 -0.87 -25.99 1.37
C GLY A 322 0.48 -25.61 1.99
N TRP A 323 0.50 -24.57 2.82
CA TRP A 323 1.73 -24.14 3.48
C TRP A 323 1.92 -24.85 4.82
N THR A 324 3.15 -25.26 5.09
CA THR A 324 3.51 -25.80 6.42
C THR A 324 3.73 -24.67 7.41
N MET A 325 3.09 -24.77 8.56
CA MET A 325 3.26 -23.84 9.67
C MET A 325 4.25 -24.43 10.67
N SER A 326 5.42 -23.81 10.88
CA SER A 326 6.38 -24.25 11.88
C SER A 326 5.89 -23.96 13.31
N ASP A 327 6.33 -24.79 14.29
CA ASP A 327 5.95 -24.57 15.70
C ASP A 327 6.43 -23.22 16.21
N ALA A 328 7.59 -22.76 15.75
CA ALA A 328 8.14 -21.45 16.10
C ALA A 328 7.25 -20.32 15.56
N PHE A 329 6.76 -20.43 14.33
CA PHE A 329 5.81 -19.44 13.79
C PHE A 329 4.47 -19.50 14.54
N ARG A 330 3.92 -20.69 14.80
CA ARG A 330 2.68 -20.86 15.56
C ARG A 330 2.75 -20.20 16.94
N ALA A 331 3.87 -20.38 17.66
CA ALA A 331 4.06 -19.75 18.95
C ALA A 331 4.08 -18.21 18.87
N ARG A 332 4.80 -17.65 17.87
CA ARG A 332 4.82 -16.19 17.64
C ARG A 332 3.46 -15.64 17.24
N LEU A 333 2.73 -16.36 16.39
CA LEU A 333 1.39 -15.98 15.94
C LEU A 333 0.41 -15.91 17.12
N ARG A 334 0.42 -16.93 17.99
CA ARG A 334 -0.43 -16.95 19.19
C ARG A 334 -0.12 -15.79 20.12
N ALA A 335 1.15 -15.55 20.42
CA ALA A 335 1.55 -14.44 21.27
C ALA A 335 1.15 -13.06 20.70
N ALA A 336 1.23 -12.89 19.37
CA ALA A 336 0.80 -11.66 18.71
C ALA A 336 -0.73 -11.53 18.71
N ALA A 337 -1.48 -12.60 18.51
CA ALA A 337 -2.93 -12.62 18.55
C ALA A 337 -3.44 -12.22 19.94
N ASP A 338 -2.86 -12.78 21.01
CA ASP A 338 -3.23 -12.46 22.40
C ASP A 338 -2.97 -10.97 22.75
N HIS A 339 -1.87 -10.40 22.21
CA HIS A 339 -1.53 -8.99 22.47
C HIS A 339 -2.48 -8.01 21.77
N GLU A 340 -2.99 -8.36 20.60
CA GLU A 340 -3.89 -7.51 19.80
C GLU A 340 -5.39 -7.76 20.12
N GLN A 341 -5.72 -8.75 20.95
CA GLN A 341 -7.08 -8.97 21.44
C GLN A 341 -7.54 -7.74 22.24
N GLY A 342 -8.55 -7.05 21.71
CA GLY A 342 -9.11 -5.83 22.32
C GLY A 342 -8.75 -4.53 21.61
N PHE A 343 -7.97 -4.56 20.55
CA PHE A 343 -7.76 -3.36 19.74
C PHE A 343 -9.05 -3.02 18.99
N GLN A 344 -9.77 -2.02 19.48
CA GLN A 344 -10.87 -1.38 18.76
C GLN A 344 -10.42 0.00 18.28
N SER A 345 -10.63 0.27 16.99
CA SER A 345 -10.42 1.62 16.47
C SER A 345 -11.35 2.60 17.20
N ARG A 346 -10.79 3.63 17.81
CA ARG A 346 -11.55 4.68 18.51
C ARG A 346 -12.22 5.65 17.53
N HIS A 347 -11.88 5.58 16.24
CA HIS A 347 -12.40 6.49 15.23
C HIS A 347 -13.62 5.88 14.55
N HIS A 348 -14.76 6.54 14.71
CA HIS A 348 -15.99 6.25 13.98
C HIS A 348 -16.22 7.39 12.98
N TYR A 349 -16.29 7.06 11.71
CA TYR A 349 -16.62 7.98 10.64
C TYR A 349 -17.95 7.58 10.04
N THR A 350 -18.80 8.56 9.76
CA THR A 350 -20.08 8.32 9.09
C THR A 350 -20.02 8.68 7.62
N LEU A 351 -20.91 8.11 6.83
CA LEU A 351 -21.02 8.42 5.39
C LEU A 351 -21.42 9.88 5.20
N GLU A 352 -22.35 10.36 6.03
CA GLU A 352 -22.93 11.69 5.98
C GLU A 352 -21.88 12.80 6.17
N GLU A 353 -20.86 12.56 7.01
CA GLU A 353 -19.75 13.49 7.20
C GLU A 353 -19.00 13.84 5.91
N PHE A 354 -19.03 12.95 4.93
CA PHE A 354 -18.37 13.10 3.62
C PHE A 354 -19.38 13.33 2.49
N GLY A 355 -20.65 13.61 2.83
CA GLY A 355 -21.73 13.82 1.87
C GLY A 355 -22.09 12.57 1.06
N LEU A 356 -21.90 11.38 1.68
CA LEU A 356 -22.23 10.07 1.12
C LEU A 356 -23.47 9.52 1.77
N SER A 357 -24.16 8.56 1.14
CA SER A 357 -25.33 7.89 1.69
C SER A 357 -25.23 6.37 1.59
N LYS A 358 -26.00 5.67 2.41
CA LYS A 358 -26.11 4.21 2.36
C LYS A 358 -26.77 3.76 1.06
N GLU A 359 -27.76 4.50 0.58
CA GLU A 359 -28.48 4.22 -0.65
C GLU A 359 -27.55 4.23 -1.84
N TRP A 360 -26.65 5.23 -1.93
CA TRP A 360 -25.63 5.28 -2.98
C TRP A 360 -24.70 4.06 -2.93
N ILE A 361 -24.22 3.65 -1.76
CA ILE A 361 -23.38 2.46 -1.63
C ILE A 361 -24.16 1.19 -1.97
N GLN A 362 -25.43 1.10 -1.57
CA GLN A 362 -26.31 -0.02 -1.92
C GLN A 362 -26.53 -0.11 -3.43
N GLU A 363 -26.75 1.01 -4.10
CA GLU A 363 -26.89 1.08 -5.56
C GLU A 363 -25.63 0.60 -6.28
N GLU A 364 -24.46 1.04 -5.84
CA GLU A 364 -23.18 0.71 -6.48
C GLU A 364 -22.67 -0.71 -6.15
N LEU A 365 -22.92 -1.21 -4.95
CA LEU A 365 -22.34 -2.44 -4.42
C LEU A 365 -23.36 -3.51 -4.02
N GLY A 366 -24.66 -3.35 -4.35
CA GLY A 366 -25.73 -4.29 -3.99
C GLY A 366 -25.38 -5.75 -4.22
N PRO A 367 -24.96 -6.16 -5.42
CA PRO A 367 -24.58 -7.57 -5.71
C PRO A 367 -23.43 -8.09 -4.84
N LEU A 368 -22.49 -7.22 -4.45
CA LEU A 368 -21.39 -7.58 -3.55
C LEU A 368 -21.89 -7.73 -2.11
N LEU A 369 -22.72 -6.78 -1.65
CA LEU A 369 -23.29 -6.81 -0.30
C LEU A 369 -24.13 -8.08 -0.10
N ASP A 370 -24.94 -8.46 -1.09
CA ASP A 370 -25.75 -9.67 -1.05
C ASP A 370 -24.86 -10.93 -1.04
N HIS A 371 -23.85 -10.97 -1.91
CA HIS A 371 -22.95 -12.12 -2.02
C HIS A 371 -22.21 -12.43 -0.70
N TYR A 372 -21.72 -11.38 0.00
CA TYR A 372 -20.99 -11.52 1.26
C TYR A 372 -21.89 -11.41 2.50
N SER A 373 -23.21 -11.41 2.33
CA SER A 373 -24.20 -11.27 3.41
C SER A 373 -23.96 -10.05 4.30
N LEU A 374 -23.59 -8.91 3.65
CA LEU A 374 -23.34 -7.63 4.29
C LEU A 374 -24.57 -6.70 4.24
N ALA A 375 -25.67 -7.11 3.65
CA ALA A 375 -26.87 -6.28 3.44
C ALA A 375 -27.69 -5.98 4.71
N ARG A 376 -27.20 -6.29 5.93
CA ARG A 376 -27.92 -6.06 7.18
C ARG A 376 -27.19 -5.08 8.11
#